data_456022af54b2a2fa4a9188eea6c0ef08
#
_entry.id   456022af54b2a2fa4a9188eea6c0ef08
#
_cell.length_a   1.000
_cell.length_b   1.000
_cell.length_c   1.000
_cell.angle_alpha   90.00
_cell.angle_beta   90.00
_cell.angle_gamma   90.00
#
_symmetry.space_group_name_H-M   'P 1'
#
loop_
_entity.id
_entity.type
_entity.pdbx_description
1 polymer ?
#
loop_
_entity_poly.entity_id
_entity_poly.type
_entity_poly.pdbx_seq_one_letter_code
_entity_poly.pdbx_strand_id
1 'polypeptide(L)'
;MSTTLTPITTDYKVADLSLADWGRKEIIVAEAEMPGLMAIRRKYAAEKPLAGVRITGSLHMTIQTAVLIETLVDLGADVRWASCNIFSTQDHAAAAIAKTGVPVFAWKGETLEEYWWCTYQAISHPNGLGPQLVVDDGGDVTLLIHKGYELENGSDWVNTPSGSHEEKVIKDLLKQIHAENPSRWHDLVKEWRGVSEETTTGVHRLYKMKEAGKLLVPAINVNDSVTKSKFDNLYGCRESLSDGIKRATDVMVAGKVAVICGYGDVGKGSAHSLRGFGARVIVTEIDPINALQAAMEGFEVTTIEDTLGRGDIYVTTTGNCDVITLEHMQQMKDQAIVCNIGHFDNEIQVDRLNNAPGVVKENIKPQVDKYTFPDGRSMFLLAEGRLVNLGCATGHPSFVMSNSFANQTLAQIDLWKNKDTYEVNVYTLPKKLDEEVARLHLEKIGVKLTRLTEKQAEYLGVAVDGPYKPDHYRY
;
A
#
# COMPACT_ATOMS: atom_id res chain seq x y z
N MET A 1 23.03 -17.05 10.36
CA MET A 1 22.47 -17.86 11.47
C MET A 1 21.12 -18.34 11.01
N SER A 2 20.85 -19.65 11.02
CA SER A 2 19.53 -20.20 10.65
C SER A 2 18.49 -19.69 11.63
N THR A 3 17.55 -18.85 11.18
CA THR A 3 16.37 -18.46 11.98
C THR A 3 15.46 -19.69 12.06
N THR A 4 15.64 -20.50 13.11
CA THR A 4 14.65 -21.51 13.46
C THR A 4 13.34 -20.80 13.73
N LEU A 5 12.27 -21.18 13.00
CA LEU A 5 10.91 -20.71 13.28
C LEU A 5 10.57 -21.07 14.74
N THR A 6 10.60 -20.09 15.64
CA THR A 6 10.30 -20.31 17.04
C THR A 6 8.82 -20.68 17.17
N PRO A 7 8.43 -21.78 17.85
CA PRO A 7 7.04 -22.10 18.09
C PRO A 7 6.35 -20.96 18.85
N ILE A 8 5.27 -20.43 18.28
CA ILE A 8 4.51 -19.35 18.92
C ILE A 8 3.61 -19.97 19.98
N THR A 9 3.69 -19.46 21.21
CA THR A 9 2.81 -19.87 22.32
C THR A 9 1.46 -19.15 22.29
N THR A 10 1.36 -18.04 21.51
CA THR A 10 0.15 -17.21 21.30
C THR A 10 -0.04 -17.00 19.81
N ASP A 11 -1.29 -16.98 19.32
CA ASP A 11 -1.58 -16.82 17.88
C ASP A 11 -1.55 -15.32 17.46
N TYR A 12 -0.54 -14.59 17.86
CA TYR A 12 -0.20 -13.24 17.44
C TYR A 12 1.25 -12.91 17.78
N LYS A 13 1.82 -11.91 17.11
CA LYS A 13 3.09 -11.29 17.51
C LYS A 13 3.06 -9.80 17.20
N VAL A 14 3.06 -8.97 18.24
CA VAL A 14 3.07 -7.50 18.18
C VAL A 14 4.18 -6.96 19.07
N ALA A 15 4.56 -5.68 18.90
CA ALA A 15 5.63 -5.07 19.68
C ALA A 15 5.36 -5.06 21.19
N ASP A 16 4.19 -4.55 21.58
CA ASP A 16 3.79 -4.42 22.99
C ASP A 16 2.25 -4.41 23.11
N LEU A 17 1.70 -5.47 23.69
CA LEU A 17 0.26 -5.61 23.88
C LEU A 17 -0.33 -4.57 24.87
N SER A 18 0.49 -3.98 25.74
CA SER A 18 0.05 -2.94 26.68
C SER A 18 -0.44 -1.66 25.99
N LEU A 19 -0.07 -1.45 24.73
CA LEU A 19 -0.50 -0.31 23.90
C LEU A 19 -1.96 -0.42 23.42
N ALA A 20 -2.62 -1.55 23.65
CA ALA A 20 -3.94 -1.85 23.10
C ALA A 20 -5.02 -0.83 23.50
N ASP A 21 -5.01 -0.35 24.73
CA ASP A 21 -6.02 0.61 25.20
C ASP A 21 -5.85 2.00 24.56
N TRP A 22 -4.62 2.39 24.24
CA TRP A 22 -4.36 3.57 23.43
C TRP A 22 -4.86 3.36 22.00
N GLY A 23 -4.48 2.24 21.36
CA GLY A 23 -4.93 1.91 20.01
C GLY A 23 -6.45 1.93 19.88
N ARG A 24 -7.18 1.37 20.86
CA ARG A 24 -8.65 1.39 20.88
C ARG A 24 -9.22 2.81 20.85
N LYS A 25 -8.63 3.75 21.57
CA LYS A 25 -9.07 5.15 21.57
C LYS A 25 -8.90 5.81 20.21
N GLU A 26 -7.80 5.56 19.53
CA GLU A 26 -7.56 6.10 18.18
C GLU A 26 -8.43 5.42 17.11
N ILE A 27 -8.70 4.13 17.25
CA ILE A 27 -9.65 3.42 16.35
C ILE A 27 -11.03 4.05 16.42
N ILE A 28 -11.52 4.44 17.60
CA ILE A 28 -12.82 5.12 17.75
C ILE A 28 -12.83 6.46 16.98
N VAL A 29 -11.73 7.21 17.00
CA VAL A 29 -11.61 8.44 16.22
C VAL A 29 -11.63 8.14 14.71
N ALA A 30 -10.91 7.10 14.27
CA ALA A 30 -10.90 6.69 12.89
C ALA A 30 -12.28 6.22 12.40
N GLU A 31 -13.01 5.43 13.18
CA GLU A 31 -14.39 5.02 12.86
C GLU A 31 -15.31 6.22 12.59
N ALA A 32 -15.19 7.29 13.39
CA ALA A 32 -15.96 8.52 13.19
C ALA A 32 -15.65 9.22 11.86
N GLU A 33 -14.43 9.06 11.35
CA GLU A 33 -13.92 9.65 10.10
C GLU A 33 -13.97 8.69 8.89
N MET A 34 -14.49 7.46 9.05
CA MET A 34 -14.60 6.44 8.00
C MET A 34 -16.05 6.10 7.65
N PRO A 35 -16.87 7.09 7.20
CA PRO A 35 -18.31 6.95 7.08
C PRO A 35 -18.75 5.86 6.09
N GLY A 36 -18.04 5.71 4.97
CA GLY A 36 -18.37 4.73 3.94
C GLY A 36 -18.13 3.30 4.42
N LEU A 37 -16.98 3.03 5.02
CA LEU A 37 -16.66 1.71 5.57
C LEU A 37 -17.62 1.35 6.72
N MET A 38 -17.89 2.30 7.62
CA MET A 38 -18.82 2.07 8.73
C MET A 38 -20.28 1.89 8.25
N ALA A 39 -20.68 2.50 7.13
CA ALA A 39 -21.98 2.25 6.53
C ALA A 39 -22.08 0.83 5.94
N ILE A 40 -21.03 0.34 5.26
CA ILE A 40 -20.93 -1.03 4.75
C ILE A 40 -20.98 -2.03 5.92
N ARG A 41 -20.21 -1.79 6.98
CA ARG A 41 -20.19 -2.61 8.20
C ARG A 41 -21.62 -2.75 8.77
N ARG A 42 -22.34 -1.64 8.98
CA ARG A 42 -23.73 -1.67 9.46
C ARG A 42 -24.68 -2.39 8.51
N LYS A 43 -24.54 -2.17 7.20
CA LYS A 43 -25.42 -2.77 6.17
C LYS A 43 -25.32 -4.30 6.16
N TYR A 44 -24.12 -4.84 6.27
CA TYR A 44 -23.85 -6.27 6.07
C TYR A 44 -23.62 -7.06 7.37
N ALA A 45 -23.47 -6.41 8.53
CA ALA A 45 -23.18 -7.09 9.80
C ALA A 45 -24.24 -8.14 10.19
N ALA A 46 -25.52 -7.88 9.89
CA ALA A 46 -26.60 -8.83 10.19
C ALA A 46 -26.62 -10.03 9.23
N GLU A 47 -26.23 -9.82 7.97
CA GLU A 47 -26.24 -10.86 6.92
C GLU A 47 -25.02 -11.78 7.02
N LYS A 48 -23.91 -11.27 7.55
CA LYS A 48 -22.62 -11.95 7.65
C LYS A 48 -22.19 -12.62 6.33
N PRO A 49 -22.04 -11.87 5.24
CA PRO A 49 -21.78 -12.44 3.92
C PRO A 49 -20.45 -13.20 3.81
N LEU A 50 -19.56 -13.02 4.78
CA LEU A 50 -18.26 -13.68 4.87
C LEU A 50 -18.21 -14.71 6.02
N ALA A 51 -19.35 -15.22 6.48
CA ALA A 51 -19.41 -16.16 7.60
C ALA A 51 -18.50 -17.38 7.38
N GLY A 52 -17.51 -17.56 8.27
CA GLY A 52 -16.56 -18.66 8.24
C GLY A 52 -15.50 -18.62 7.13
N VAL A 53 -15.43 -17.50 6.40
CA VAL A 53 -14.41 -17.29 5.35
C VAL A 53 -13.08 -16.93 5.99
N ARG A 54 -12.03 -17.69 5.69
CA ARG A 54 -10.67 -17.40 6.12
C ARG A 54 -10.06 -16.32 5.21
N ILE A 55 -9.76 -15.17 5.79
CA ILE A 55 -9.14 -14.04 5.10
C ILE A 55 -7.75 -13.78 5.66
N THR A 56 -6.75 -13.79 4.80
CA THR A 56 -5.43 -13.26 5.13
C THR A 56 -5.30 -11.85 4.57
N GLY A 57 -4.88 -10.90 5.41
CA GLY A 57 -4.51 -9.56 4.97
C GLY A 57 -3.02 -9.32 5.07
N SER A 58 -2.47 -8.66 4.07
CA SER A 58 -1.13 -8.07 4.04
C SER A 58 -1.27 -6.64 3.55
N LEU A 59 -1.53 -5.75 4.49
CA LEU A 59 -1.73 -4.32 4.24
C LEU A 59 -1.29 -3.56 5.50
N HIS A 60 -0.77 -2.34 5.32
CA HIS A 60 -0.20 -1.51 6.39
C HIS A 60 -1.02 -1.58 7.68
N MET A 61 -0.44 -2.08 8.78
CA MET A 61 -1.15 -2.27 10.05
C MET A 61 -1.32 -0.93 10.79
N THR A 62 -2.17 -0.06 10.25
CA THR A 62 -2.51 1.26 10.79
C THR A 62 -3.81 1.25 11.59
N ILE A 63 -4.13 2.37 12.21
CA ILE A 63 -5.42 2.57 12.90
C ILE A 63 -6.60 2.39 11.92
N GLN A 64 -6.47 2.85 10.67
CA GLN A 64 -7.51 2.71 9.66
C GLN A 64 -7.68 1.24 9.25
N THR A 65 -6.58 0.51 9.12
CA THR A 65 -6.59 -0.93 8.85
C THR A 65 -7.24 -1.72 9.98
N ALA A 66 -7.08 -1.28 11.22
CA ALA A 66 -7.79 -1.88 12.34
C ALA A 66 -9.32 -1.80 12.15
N VAL A 67 -9.85 -0.69 11.65
CA VAL A 67 -11.28 -0.55 11.31
C VAL A 67 -11.69 -1.50 10.18
N LEU A 68 -10.84 -1.70 9.16
CA LEU A 68 -11.08 -2.67 8.09
C LEU A 68 -11.14 -4.10 8.65
N ILE A 69 -10.16 -4.50 9.46
CA ILE A 69 -10.11 -5.83 10.08
C ILE A 69 -11.38 -6.09 10.89
N GLU A 70 -11.77 -5.18 11.77
CA GLU A 70 -12.99 -5.31 12.56
C GLU A 70 -14.26 -5.35 11.69
N THR A 71 -14.26 -4.62 10.58
CA THR A 71 -15.35 -4.69 9.61
C THR A 71 -15.46 -6.09 9.00
N LEU A 72 -14.35 -6.68 8.53
CA LEU A 72 -14.35 -8.04 7.98
C LEU A 72 -14.78 -9.09 9.02
N VAL A 73 -14.33 -8.93 10.27
CA VAL A 73 -14.76 -9.80 11.40
C VAL A 73 -16.26 -9.67 11.67
N ASP A 74 -16.80 -8.45 11.70
CA ASP A 74 -18.25 -8.23 11.89
C ASP A 74 -19.07 -8.81 10.75
N LEU A 75 -18.51 -8.87 9.53
CA LEU A 75 -19.10 -9.54 8.39
C LEU A 75 -18.96 -11.08 8.44
N GLY A 76 -18.35 -11.61 9.49
CA GLY A 76 -18.26 -13.05 9.81
C GLY A 76 -16.98 -13.74 9.37
N ALA A 77 -15.97 -13.01 8.87
CA ALA A 77 -14.72 -13.58 8.44
C ALA A 77 -13.81 -14.03 9.61
N ASP A 78 -13.04 -15.08 9.38
CA ASP A 78 -11.89 -15.50 10.21
C ASP A 78 -10.63 -14.84 9.63
N VAL A 79 -10.13 -13.79 10.31
CA VAL A 79 -9.12 -12.88 9.77
C VAL A 79 -7.76 -13.12 10.45
N ARG A 80 -6.69 -13.14 9.64
CA ARG A 80 -5.29 -13.09 10.08
C ARG A 80 -4.58 -11.97 9.32
N TRP A 81 -3.68 -11.25 9.97
CA TRP A 81 -3.11 -10.03 9.40
C TRP A 81 -1.60 -9.90 9.60
N ALA A 82 -0.91 -9.44 8.54
CA ALA A 82 0.47 -8.93 8.59
C ALA A 82 0.52 -7.54 7.95
N SER A 83 1.58 -6.77 8.22
CA SER A 83 1.84 -5.53 7.50
C SER A 83 2.48 -5.82 6.14
N CYS A 84 2.33 -4.92 5.19
CA CYS A 84 2.98 -4.98 3.87
C CYS A 84 4.24 -4.09 3.79
N ASN A 85 4.74 -3.58 4.92
CA ASN A 85 5.94 -2.74 4.97
C ASN A 85 6.54 -2.73 6.38
N ILE A 86 7.86 -2.85 6.48
CA ILE A 86 8.60 -2.97 7.75
C ILE A 86 8.52 -1.72 8.66
N PHE A 87 8.16 -0.55 8.12
CA PHE A 87 8.10 0.72 8.88
C PHE A 87 6.71 1.30 9.05
N SER A 88 5.67 0.68 8.46
CA SER A 88 4.33 1.28 8.40
C SER A 88 3.42 0.92 9.56
N THR A 89 3.73 -0.12 10.32
CA THR A 89 2.90 -0.55 11.45
C THR A 89 2.80 0.55 12.52
N GLN A 90 1.57 0.79 12.98
CA GLN A 90 1.31 1.51 14.23
C GLN A 90 1.13 0.47 15.34
N ASP A 91 2.12 0.35 16.24
CA ASP A 91 2.19 -0.73 17.23
C ASP A 91 0.95 -0.78 18.14
N HIS A 92 0.38 0.37 18.48
CA HIS A 92 -0.84 0.46 19.27
C HIS A 92 -2.10 -0.02 18.50
N ALA A 93 -2.12 0.11 17.16
CA ALA A 93 -3.18 -0.46 16.33
C ALA A 93 -3.08 -1.99 16.29
N ALA A 94 -1.87 -2.52 16.05
CA ALA A 94 -1.61 -3.96 16.08
C ALA A 94 -1.98 -4.57 17.43
N ALA A 95 -1.58 -3.93 18.53
CA ALA A 95 -1.91 -4.35 19.90
C ALA A 95 -3.42 -4.35 20.17
N ALA A 96 -4.15 -3.31 19.71
CA ALA A 96 -5.59 -3.21 19.90
C ALA A 96 -6.34 -4.36 19.23
N ILE A 97 -5.96 -4.70 18.00
CA ILE A 97 -6.57 -5.81 17.25
C ILE A 97 -6.17 -7.16 17.85
N ALA A 98 -4.90 -7.38 18.15
CA ALA A 98 -4.46 -8.63 18.77
C ALA A 98 -5.17 -8.90 20.12
N LYS A 99 -5.46 -7.85 20.90
CA LYS A 99 -6.20 -7.96 22.18
C LYS A 99 -7.66 -8.44 21.97
N THR A 100 -8.25 -8.24 20.80
CA THR A 100 -9.60 -8.77 20.49
C THR A 100 -9.61 -10.26 20.17
N GLY A 101 -8.42 -10.88 20.02
CA GLY A 101 -8.26 -12.28 19.65
C GLY A 101 -8.05 -12.50 18.14
N VAL A 102 -8.00 -11.45 17.33
CA VAL A 102 -7.63 -11.55 15.92
C VAL A 102 -6.11 -11.73 15.81
N PRO A 103 -5.63 -12.77 15.11
CA PRO A 103 -4.21 -12.99 14.90
C PRO A 103 -3.56 -11.87 14.05
N VAL A 104 -2.66 -11.11 14.68
CA VAL A 104 -1.88 -10.04 14.04
C VAL A 104 -0.39 -10.32 14.23
N PHE A 105 0.36 -10.25 13.13
CA PHE A 105 1.81 -10.43 13.10
C PHE A 105 2.41 -9.18 12.46
N ALA A 106 2.65 -8.15 13.26
CA ALA A 106 3.18 -6.88 12.77
C ALA A 106 3.74 -6.01 13.89
N TRP A 107 4.88 -5.33 13.64
CA TRP A 107 5.42 -4.26 14.48
C TRP A 107 6.25 -3.30 13.63
N LYS A 108 6.45 -2.09 14.11
CA LYS A 108 7.28 -1.11 13.42
C LYS A 108 8.75 -1.43 13.59
N GLY A 109 9.49 -1.52 12.48
CA GLY A 109 10.92 -1.79 12.48
C GLY A 109 11.26 -3.28 12.41
N GLU A 110 10.41 -4.09 11.79
CA GLU A 110 10.74 -5.46 11.42
C GLU A 110 12.01 -5.52 10.58
N THR A 111 12.81 -6.56 10.73
CA THR A 111 13.80 -6.95 9.73
C THR A 111 13.10 -7.60 8.53
N LEU A 112 13.79 -7.76 7.40
CA LEU A 112 13.20 -8.46 6.25
C LEU A 112 12.87 -9.93 6.57
N GLU A 113 13.69 -10.60 7.38
CA GLU A 113 13.43 -11.95 7.84
C GLU A 113 12.16 -12.03 8.71
N GLU A 114 11.97 -11.06 9.63
CA GLU A 114 10.78 -10.97 10.47
C GLU A 114 9.53 -10.65 9.64
N TYR A 115 9.64 -9.74 8.70
CA TYR A 115 8.56 -9.36 7.78
C TYR A 115 8.02 -10.54 6.97
N TRP A 116 8.90 -11.29 6.31
CA TRP A 116 8.49 -12.47 5.53
C TRP A 116 8.01 -13.62 6.41
N TRP A 117 8.56 -13.75 7.62
CA TRP A 117 8.03 -14.66 8.63
C TRP A 117 6.59 -14.25 9.06
N CYS A 118 6.33 -12.97 9.32
CA CYS A 118 5.00 -12.44 9.66
C CYS A 118 4.00 -12.71 8.53
N THR A 119 4.41 -12.47 7.29
CA THR A 119 3.61 -12.78 6.10
C THR A 119 3.23 -14.26 6.05
N TYR A 120 4.17 -15.16 6.30
CA TYR A 120 3.89 -16.60 6.35
C TYR A 120 2.98 -17.00 7.53
N GLN A 121 3.11 -16.36 8.69
CA GLN A 121 2.20 -16.60 9.81
C GLN A 121 0.77 -16.16 9.49
N ALA A 122 0.59 -15.03 8.82
CA ALA A 122 -0.73 -14.57 8.38
C ALA A 122 -1.40 -15.50 7.37
N ILE A 123 -0.62 -16.15 6.49
CA ILE A 123 -1.13 -17.14 5.52
C ILE A 123 -1.51 -18.45 6.23
N SER A 124 -0.90 -18.75 7.38
CA SER A 124 -1.02 -20.03 8.06
C SER A 124 -2.21 -20.05 9.02
N HIS A 125 -3.39 -20.40 8.50
CA HIS A 125 -4.59 -20.59 9.31
C HIS A 125 -4.51 -21.89 10.12
N PRO A 126 -5.32 -22.03 11.19
CA PRO A 126 -5.34 -23.25 12.04
C PRO A 126 -5.54 -24.53 11.24
N ASN A 127 -5.07 -25.66 11.79
CA ASN A 127 -5.17 -26.99 11.22
C ASN A 127 -4.46 -27.16 9.85
N GLY A 128 -3.43 -26.36 9.60
CA GLY A 128 -2.68 -26.41 8.35
C GLY A 128 -3.40 -25.82 7.13
N LEU A 129 -4.53 -25.15 7.35
CA LEU A 129 -5.31 -24.52 6.29
C LEU A 129 -4.63 -23.24 5.77
N GLY A 130 -5.02 -22.81 4.58
CA GLY A 130 -4.66 -21.52 4.00
C GLY A 130 -5.83 -20.55 3.97
N PRO A 131 -5.61 -19.31 3.45
CA PRO A 131 -6.68 -18.36 3.21
C PRO A 131 -7.63 -18.86 2.11
N GLN A 132 -8.89 -18.47 2.19
CA GLN A 132 -9.85 -18.59 1.09
C GLN A 132 -9.90 -17.31 0.28
N LEU A 133 -9.65 -16.17 0.91
CA LEU A 133 -9.48 -14.88 0.26
C LEU A 133 -8.25 -14.16 0.82
N VAL A 134 -7.71 -13.27 0.01
CA VAL A 134 -6.56 -12.43 0.38
C VAL A 134 -6.89 -10.96 0.14
N VAL A 135 -6.56 -10.11 1.09
CA VAL A 135 -6.45 -8.66 0.93
C VAL A 135 -4.96 -8.35 0.86
N ASP A 136 -4.46 -7.92 -0.28
CA ASP A 136 -3.03 -7.68 -0.51
C ASP A 136 -2.76 -6.21 -0.87
N ASP A 137 -1.56 -5.74 -0.51
CA ASP A 137 -1.07 -4.41 -0.83
C ASP A 137 0.41 -4.50 -1.24
N GLY A 138 0.64 -4.45 -2.56
CA GLY A 138 1.94 -4.71 -3.17
C GLY A 138 2.12 -6.14 -3.66
N GLY A 139 1.18 -7.05 -3.34
CA GLY A 139 1.16 -8.42 -3.85
C GLY A 139 2.17 -9.34 -3.19
N ASP A 140 2.59 -9.12 -1.94
CA ASP A 140 3.62 -9.93 -1.29
C ASP A 140 3.09 -11.28 -0.79
N VAL A 141 1.88 -11.35 -0.23
CA VAL A 141 1.22 -12.62 0.05
C VAL A 141 1.01 -13.41 -1.23
N THR A 142 0.49 -12.74 -2.26
CA THR A 142 0.27 -13.32 -3.58
C THR A 142 1.57 -13.87 -4.17
N LEU A 143 2.67 -13.10 -4.11
CA LEU A 143 3.99 -13.52 -4.57
C LEU A 143 4.48 -14.76 -3.82
N LEU A 144 4.40 -14.75 -2.48
CA LEU A 144 4.89 -15.85 -1.65
C LEU A 144 4.16 -17.17 -1.96
N ILE A 145 2.82 -17.12 -2.07
CA ILE A 145 2.01 -18.30 -2.42
C ILE A 145 2.37 -18.82 -3.82
N HIS A 146 2.47 -17.92 -4.83
CA HIS A 146 2.81 -18.33 -6.18
C HIS A 146 4.22 -18.93 -6.27
N LYS A 147 5.21 -18.31 -5.61
CA LYS A 147 6.59 -18.84 -5.62
C LYS A 147 6.72 -20.15 -4.89
N GLY A 148 5.99 -20.34 -3.80
CA GLY A 148 5.91 -21.61 -3.11
C GLY A 148 5.25 -22.70 -3.97
N TYR A 149 4.14 -22.37 -4.64
CA TYR A 149 3.47 -23.28 -5.57
C TYR A 149 4.35 -23.64 -6.77
N GLU A 150 5.06 -22.65 -7.36
CA GLU A 150 6.04 -22.91 -8.42
C GLU A 150 7.17 -23.84 -7.95
N LEU A 151 7.67 -23.67 -6.73
CA LEU A 151 8.71 -24.52 -6.14
C LEU A 151 8.25 -25.98 -6.06
N GLU A 152 7.05 -26.23 -5.54
CA GLU A 152 6.47 -27.58 -5.45
C GLU A 152 6.18 -28.20 -6.83
N ASN A 153 6.04 -27.38 -7.87
CA ASN A 153 5.94 -27.82 -9.27
C ASN A 153 7.30 -27.94 -9.98
N GLY A 154 8.41 -27.93 -9.23
CA GLY A 154 9.75 -28.20 -9.74
C GLY A 154 10.49 -26.96 -10.26
N SER A 155 10.06 -25.75 -9.93
CA SER A 155 10.82 -24.54 -10.24
C SER A 155 12.14 -24.50 -9.48
N ASP A 156 13.24 -24.22 -10.17
CA ASP A 156 14.57 -24.07 -9.58
C ASP A 156 14.91 -22.62 -9.16
N TRP A 157 13.94 -21.71 -9.22
CA TRP A 157 14.15 -20.28 -8.91
C TRP A 157 14.81 -20.05 -7.56
N VAL A 158 14.45 -20.81 -6.54
CA VAL A 158 15.02 -20.65 -5.19
C VAL A 158 16.52 -20.92 -5.13
N ASN A 159 17.10 -21.63 -6.11
CA ASN A 159 18.53 -21.94 -6.20
C ASN A 159 19.30 -21.00 -7.13
N THR A 160 18.63 -20.10 -7.85
CA THR A 160 19.30 -19.09 -8.68
C THR A 160 19.94 -17.99 -7.83
N PRO A 161 20.96 -17.27 -8.33
CA PRO A 161 21.50 -16.09 -7.64
C PRO A 161 20.38 -15.09 -7.32
N SER A 162 20.46 -14.45 -6.16
CA SER A 162 19.49 -13.44 -5.73
C SER A 162 19.92 -12.05 -6.20
N GLY A 163 18.97 -11.27 -6.73
CA GLY A 163 19.20 -9.89 -7.18
C GLY A 163 19.21 -8.87 -6.03
N SER A 164 18.66 -9.25 -4.87
CA SER A 164 18.59 -8.40 -3.68
C SER A 164 18.67 -9.24 -2.39
N HIS A 165 18.90 -8.55 -1.26
CA HIS A 165 18.85 -9.21 0.06
C HIS A 165 17.45 -9.76 0.34
N GLU A 166 16.40 -9.01 0.03
CA GLU A 166 15.02 -9.43 0.21
C GLU A 166 14.68 -10.68 -0.59
N GLU A 167 15.06 -10.74 -1.87
CA GLU A 167 14.89 -11.94 -2.69
C GLU A 167 15.58 -13.16 -2.06
N LYS A 168 16.76 -12.97 -1.46
CA LYS A 168 17.47 -14.04 -0.74
C LYS A 168 16.65 -14.52 0.46
N VAL A 169 16.09 -13.60 1.24
CA VAL A 169 15.25 -13.94 2.42
C VAL A 169 14.03 -14.76 1.99
N ILE A 170 13.33 -14.35 0.94
CA ILE A 170 12.18 -15.10 0.39
C ILE A 170 12.59 -16.51 -0.02
N LYS A 171 13.68 -16.65 -0.76
CA LYS A 171 14.18 -17.96 -1.22
C LYS A 171 14.54 -18.88 -0.06
N ASP A 172 15.21 -18.35 0.96
CA ASP A 172 15.60 -19.10 2.13
C ASP A 172 14.38 -19.56 2.93
N LEU A 173 13.37 -18.69 3.12
CA LEU A 173 12.09 -19.04 3.76
C LEU A 173 11.34 -20.13 2.97
N LEU A 174 11.24 -20.02 1.66
CA LEU A 174 10.58 -21.01 0.82
C LEU A 174 11.26 -22.38 0.90
N LYS A 175 12.59 -22.43 0.89
CA LYS A 175 13.36 -23.67 1.07
C LYS A 175 13.09 -24.31 2.43
N GLN A 176 13.05 -23.51 3.50
CA GLN A 176 12.78 -24.01 4.83
C GLN A 176 11.38 -24.62 4.91
N ILE A 177 10.37 -23.90 4.46
CA ILE A 177 8.97 -24.36 4.46
C ILE A 177 8.83 -25.66 3.66
N HIS A 178 9.42 -25.72 2.46
CA HIS A 178 9.37 -26.91 1.61
C HIS A 178 10.07 -28.12 2.24
N ALA A 179 11.17 -27.93 2.95
CA ALA A 179 11.85 -28.98 3.68
C ALA A 179 11.00 -29.53 4.84
N GLU A 180 10.23 -28.69 5.53
CA GLU A 180 9.34 -29.06 6.62
C GLU A 180 8.05 -29.72 6.12
N ASN A 181 7.46 -29.23 5.04
CA ASN A 181 6.24 -29.76 4.43
C ASN A 181 6.27 -29.55 2.89
N PRO A 182 6.63 -30.62 2.12
CA PRO A 182 6.79 -30.53 0.66
C PRO A 182 5.49 -30.30 -0.13
N SER A 183 4.32 -30.36 0.51
CA SER A 183 3.01 -30.11 -0.13
C SER A 183 2.30 -28.87 0.41
N ARG A 184 2.98 -28.08 1.21
CA ARG A 184 2.40 -26.96 1.94
C ARG A 184 1.66 -25.97 1.04
N TRP A 185 2.27 -25.62 -0.08
CA TRP A 185 1.73 -24.61 -0.99
C TRP A 185 0.57 -25.13 -1.84
N HIS A 186 0.64 -26.39 -2.29
CA HIS A 186 -0.50 -27.04 -2.93
C HIS A 186 -1.69 -27.12 -1.98
N ASP A 187 -1.47 -27.45 -0.70
CA ASP A 187 -2.54 -27.50 0.29
C ASP A 187 -3.17 -26.13 0.56
N LEU A 188 -2.36 -25.05 0.61
CA LEU A 188 -2.84 -23.70 0.74
C LEU A 188 -3.74 -23.26 -0.42
N VAL A 189 -3.33 -23.55 -1.65
CA VAL A 189 -4.02 -23.10 -2.87
C VAL A 189 -5.36 -23.81 -3.10
N LYS A 190 -5.57 -25.02 -2.56
CA LYS A 190 -6.81 -25.80 -2.79
C LYS A 190 -8.11 -25.03 -2.54
N GLU A 191 -8.13 -24.22 -1.49
CA GLU A 191 -9.31 -23.46 -1.09
C GLU A 191 -9.21 -21.96 -1.37
N TRP A 192 -8.09 -21.49 -1.90
CA TRP A 192 -7.92 -20.09 -2.26
C TRP A 192 -8.84 -19.71 -3.43
N ARG A 193 -9.68 -18.69 -3.29
CA ARG A 193 -10.75 -18.31 -4.22
C ARG A 193 -10.56 -16.94 -4.83
N GLY A 194 -9.66 -16.13 -4.31
CA GLY A 194 -9.39 -14.82 -4.88
C GLY A 194 -8.54 -13.91 -4.02
N VAL A 195 -8.09 -12.83 -4.64
CA VAL A 195 -7.31 -11.75 -4.03
C VAL A 195 -7.87 -10.40 -4.45
N SER A 196 -7.89 -9.44 -3.54
CA SER A 196 -8.08 -8.02 -3.86
C SER A 196 -6.80 -7.25 -3.58
N GLU A 197 -6.38 -6.43 -4.56
CA GLU A 197 -5.10 -5.74 -4.54
C GLU A 197 -5.30 -4.22 -4.43
N GLU A 198 -4.61 -3.62 -3.45
CA GLU A 198 -4.73 -2.21 -3.07
C GLU A 198 -3.92 -1.27 -3.95
N THR A 199 -2.72 -1.66 -4.40
CA THR A 199 -1.76 -0.72 -4.96
C THR A 199 -1.34 -1.02 -6.40
N THR A 200 -0.94 0.02 -7.13
CA THR A 200 -0.50 -0.05 -8.54
C THR A 200 0.57 -1.11 -8.76
N THR A 201 1.53 -1.24 -7.85
CA THR A 201 2.65 -2.20 -8.01
C THR A 201 2.20 -3.64 -7.90
N GLY A 202 1.30 -3.95 -6.96
CA GLY A 202 0.71 -5.29 -6.83
C GLY A 202 -0.19 -5.61 -8.03
N VAL A 203 -1.00 -4.65 -8.49
CA VAL A 203 -1.80 -4.80 -9.72
C VAL A 203 -0.92 -5.14 -10.93
N HIS A 204 0.23 -4.47 -11.06
CA HIS A 204 1.18 -4.78 -12.13
C HIS A 204 1.73 -6.22 -12.04
N ARG A 205 2.00 -6.70 -10.83
CA ARG A 205 2.38 -8.11 -10.60
C ARG A 205 1.26 -9.07 -11.05
N LEU A 206 0.01 -8.79 -10.69
CA LEU A 206 -1.14 -9.60 -11.08
C LEU A 206 -1.28 -9.70 -12.60
N TYR A 207 -1.18 -8.57 -13.32
CA TYR A 207 -1.22 -8.58 -14.77
C TYR A 207 -0.06 -9.38 -15.39
N LYS A 208 1.17 -9.22 -14.89
CA LYS A 208 2.31 -10.04 -15.34
C LYS A 208 2.10 -11.54 -15.11
N MET A 209 1.57 -11.93 -13.94
CA MET A 209 1.24 -13.34 -13.65
C MET A 209 0.16 -13.86 -14.58
N LYS A 210 -0.87 -13.07 -14.87
CA LYS A 210 -1.93 -13.41 -15.82
C LYS A 210 -1.38 -13.61 -17.24
N GLU A 211 -0.60 -12.66 -17.74
CA GLU A 211 0.01 -12.73 -19.08
C GLU A 211 0.94 -13.93 -19.23
N ALA A 212 1.64 -14.28 -18.16
CA ALA A 212 2.48 -15.49 -18.11
C ALA A 212 1.70 -16.80 -17.93
N GLY A 213 0.36 -16.75 -17.78
CA GLY A 213 -0.48 -17.92 -17.51
C GLY A 213 -0.21 -18.57 -16.14
N LYS A 214 0.30 -17.79 -15.18
CA LYS A 214 0.72 -18.26 -13.85
C LYS A 214 -0.22 -17.82 -12.71
N LEU A 215 -1.12 -16.88 -12.95
CA LEU A 215 -2.08 -16.44 -11.93
C LEU A 215 -2.95 -17.63 -11.51
N LEU A 216 -3.06 -17.89 -10.21
CA LEU A 216 -3.72 -19.08 -9.66
C LEU A 216 -5.21 -18.86 -9.35
N VAL A 217 -5.63 -17.62 -9.12
CA VAL A 217 -6.98 -17.28 -8.67
C VAL A 217 -7.47 -15.99 -9.34
N PRO A 218 -8.78 -15.73 -9.37
CA PRO A 218 -9.31 -14.41 -9.75
C PRO A 218 -8.76 -13.32 -8.86
N ALA A 219 -8.48 -12.16 -9.45
CA ALA A 219 -8.01 -10.99 -8.73
C ALA A 219 -8.90 -9.78 -8.99
N ILE A 220 -9.23 -9.00 -7.96
CA ILE A 220 -9.87 -7.69 -8.11
C ILE A 220 -8.83 -6.59 -7.90
N ASN A 221 -8.61 -5.80 -8.94
CA ASN A 221 -7.82 -4.59 -8.91
C ASN A 221 -8.64 -3.48 -8.25
N VAL A 222 -8.45 -3.29 -6.96
CA VAL A 222 -9.11 -2.21 -6.19
C VAL A 222 -8.44 -0.86 -6.48
N ASN A 223 -7.14 -0.84 -6.77
CA ASN A 223 -6.41 0.40 -7.07
C ASN A 223 -7.07 1.23 -8.19
N ASP A 224 -7.62 0.57 -9.21
CA ASP A 224 -8.21 1.26 -10.37
C ASP A 224 -9.69 1.59 -10.20
N SER A 225 -10.32 1.27 -9.07
CA SER A 225 -11.58 1.90 -8.68
C SER A 225 -11.38 3.41 -8.59
N VAL A 226 -12.29 4.20 -9.18
CA VAL A 226 -12.10 5.67 -9.22
C VAL A 226 -12.12 6.27 -7.82
N THR A 227 -12.98 5.75 -6.94
CA THR A 227 -13.03 6.15 -5.53
C THR A 227 -11.81 5.69 -4.72
N LYS A 228 -10.92 4.86 -5.29
CA LYS A 228 -9.60 4.57 -4.73
C LYS A 228 -8.54 5.45 -5.38
N SER A 229 -8.29 5.31 -6.68
CA SER A 229 -7.15 5.95 -7.34
C SER A 229 -7.20 7.49 -7.31
N LYS A 230 -8.39 8.08 -7.50
CA LYS A 230 -8.57 9.54 -7.52
C LYS A 230 -8.76 10.14 -6.12
N PHE A 231 -8.82 9.32 -5.07
CA PHE A 231 -8.95 9.74 -3.68
C PHE A 231 -7.72 9.38 -2.86
N ASP A 232 -7.41 8.11 -2.71
CA ASP A 232 -6.25 7.61 -1.96
C ASP A 232 -4.94 8.11 -2.57
N ASN A 233 -4.66 7.75 -3.82
CA ASN A 233 -3.40 8.10 -4.47
C ASN A 233 -3.23 9.62 -4.62
N LEU A 234 -4.32 10.36 -4.83
CA LEU A 234 -4.29 11.81 -5.03
C LEU A 234 -4.40 12.57 -3.69
N TYR A 235 -5.55 12.51 -3.03
CA TYR A 235 -5.80 13.29 -1.81
C TYR A 235 -5.06 12.72 -0.61
N GLY A 236 -4.88 11.39 -0.53
CA GLY A 236 -4.08 10.77 0.51
C GLY A 236 -2.63 11.25 0.48
N CYS A 237 -1.98 11.25 -0.68
CA CYS A 237 -0.63 11.78 -0.83
C CYS A 237 -0.56 13.29 -0.62
N ARG A 238 -1.61 14.04 -1.01
CA ARG A 238 -1.69 15.48 -0.76
C ARG A 238 -1.65 15.83 0.72
N GLU A 239 -2.31 15.05 1.57
CA GLU A 239 -2.30 15.26 3.02
C GLU A 239 -1.01 14.70 3.66
N SER A 240 -0.64 13.47 3.32
CA SER A 240 0.35 12.70 4.08
C SER A 240 1.80 12.95 3.70
N LEU A 241 2.12 13.44 2.48
CA LEU A 241 3.51 13.73 2.09
C LEU A 241 4.13 14.78 2.97
N SER A 242 3.47 15.92 3.10
CA SER A 242 3.97 17.03 3.94
C SER A 242 4.04 16.64 5.41
N ASP A 243 3.12 15.82 5.90
CA ASP A 243 3.13 15.31 7.28
C ASP A 243 4.40 14.45 7.50
N GLY A 244 4.71 13.52 6.60
CA GLY A 244 5.93 12.70 6.68
C GLY A 244 7.21 13.52 6.68
N ILE A 245 7.36 14.45 5.75
CA ILE A 245 8.54 15.31 5.64
C ILE A 245 8.69 16.19 6.89
N LYS A 246 7.61 16.82 7.35
CA LYS A 246 7.65 17.74 8.50
C LYS A 246 7.93 17.02 9.82
N ARG A 247 7.33 15.87 10.07
CA ARG A 247 7.63 15.05 11.26
C ARG A 247 9.05 14.51 11.26
N ALA A 248 9.56 14.14 10.09
CA ALA A 248 10.95 13.70 9.96
C ALA A 248 11.96 14.80 10.24
N THR A 249 11.76 16.00 9.74
CA THR A 249 12.80 17.02 9.60
C THR A 249 12.52 18.36 10.28
N ASP A 250 11.26 18.64 10.64
CA ASP A 250 10.79 19.95 11.13
C ASP A 250 11.14 21.14 10.21
N VAL A 251 11.47 20.89 8.95
CA VAL A 251 11.84 21.95 8.01
C VAL A 251 10.65 22.82 7.64
N MET A 252 10.90 24.09 7.44
CA MET A 252 9.93 24.97 6.79
C MET A 252 9.90 24.68 5.29
N VAL A 253 8.74 24.28 4.78
CA VAL A 253 8.54 23.94 3.37
C VAL A 253 8.43 25.19 2.49
N ALA A 254 7.83 26.26 3.01
CA ALA A 254 7.66 27.51 2.27
C ALA A 254 9.01 28.07 1.77
N GLY A 255 9.02 28.48 0.50
CA GLY A 255 10.21 29.05 -0.16
C GLY A 255 11.23 28.03 -0.66
N LYS A 256 11.14 26.74 -0.27
CA LYS A 256 12.01 25.70 -0.79
C LYS A 256 11.66 25.32 -2.23
N VAL A 257 12.63 24.80 -2.95
CA VAL A 257 12.43 24.14 -4.25
C VAL A 257 12.19 22.68 -4.00
N ALA A 258 11.01 22.20 -4.37
CA ALA A 258 10.62 20.79 -4.26
C ALA A 258 10.51 20.16 -5.65
N VAL A 259 11.23 19.08 -5.87
CA VAL A 259 11.24 18.32 -7.12
C VAL A 259 10.39 17.07 -6.93
N ILE A 260 9.32 16.94 -7.69
CA ILE A 260 8.42 15.79 -7.69
C ILE A 260 8.71 14.97 -8.94
N CYS A 261 9.21 13.75 -8.76
CA CYS A 261 9.52 12.85 -9.85
C CYS A 261 8.28 11.99 -10.16
N GLY A 262 7.58 12.33 -11.24
CA GLY A 262 6.31 11.75 -11.67
C GLY A 262 5.10 12.67 -11.45
N TYR A 263 4.09 12.59 -12.35
CA TYR A 263 2.86 13.38 -12.26
C TYR A 263 1.60 12.53 -12.56
N GLY A 264 1.65 11.23 -12.18
CA GLY A 264 0.46 10.39 -12.01
C GLY A 264 -0.37 10.85 -10.80
N ASP A 265 -1.34 10.08 -10.34
CA ASP A 265 -2.21 10.50 -9.22
C ASP A 265 -1.41 10.80 -7.94
N VAL A 266 -0.42 9.95 -7.60
CA VAL A 266 0.50 10.18 -6.47
C VAL A 266 1.32 11.45 -6.65
N GLY A 267 1.88 11.65 -7.85
CA GLY A 267 2.67 12.84 -8.18
C GLY A 267 1.85 14.13 -8.14
N LYS A 268 0.61 14.12 -8.66
CA LYS A 268 -0.34 15.24 -8.57
C LYS A 268 -0.63 15.62 -7.13
N GLY A 269 -0.99 14.62 -6.30
CA GLY A 269 -1.20 14.83 -4.88
C GLY A 269 0.04 15.43 -4.20
N SER A 270 1.20 14.87 -4.45
CA SER A 270 2.49 15.29 -3.88
C SER A 270 2.87 16.73 -4.28
N ALA A 271 2.73 17.08 -5.55
CA ALA A 271 2.99 18.42 -6.06
C ALA A 271 2.07 19.47 -5.41
N HIS A 272 0.77 19.15 -5.32
CA HIS A 272 -0.22 20.00 -4.66
C HIS A 272 0.03 20.13 -3.14
N SER A 273 0.49 19.05 -2.49
CA SER A 273 0.88 19.06 -1.07
C SER A 273 1.92 20.16 -0.80
N LEU A 274 3.07 20.07 -1.46
CA LEU A 274 4.17 20.98 -1.19
C LEU A 274 3.92 22.39 -1.71
N ARG A 275 3.23 22.55 -2.85
CA ARG A 275 2.76 23.87 -3.32
C ARG A 275 1.81 24.53 -2.31
N GLY A 276 0.93 23.75 -1.69
CA GLY A 276 0.01 24.24 -0.65
C GLY A 276 0.71 24.81 0.58
N PHE A 277 1.91 24.32 0.90
CA PHE A 277 2.78 24.88 1.94
C PHE A 277 3.73 25.99 1.45
N GLY A 278 3.60 26.42 0.20
CA GLY A 278 4.38 27.53 -0.35
C GLY A 278 5.75 27.14 -0.93
N ALA A 279 5.98 25.86 -1.26
CA ALA A 279 7.14 25.46 -2.02
C ALA A 279 7.03 25.89 -3.49
N ARG A 280 8.18 26.14 -4.11
CA ARG A 280 8.32 26.23 -5.56
C ARG A 280 8.51 24.82 -6.11
N VAL A 281 7.46 24.29 -6.73
CA VAL A 281 7.43 22.90 -7.17
C VAL A 281 7.89 22.78 -8.63
N ILE A 282 8.81 21.85 -8.88
CA ILE A 282 9.27 21.40 -10.20
C ILE A 282 8.81 19.95 -10.35
N VAL A 283 8.34 19.58 -11.54
CA VAL A 283 7.89 18.24 -11.85
C VAL A 283 8.81 17.62 -12.91
N THR A 284 9.16 16.36 -12.75
CA THR A 284 9.77 15.55 -13.81
C THR A 284 8.79 14.48 -14.27
N GLU A 285 8.65 14.25 -15.57
CA GLU A 285 7.65 13.32 -16.09
C GLU A 285 8.09 12.74 -17.45
N ILE A 286 7.71 11.50 -17.71
CA ILE A 286 7.96 10.80 -18.97
C ILE A 286 6.74 10.76 -19.88
N ASP A 287 5.53 10.79 -19.30
CA ASP A 287 4.28 10.80 -20.05
C ASP A 287 3.97 12.22 -20.54
N PRO A 288 3.91 12.47 -21.87
CA PRO A 288 3.65 13.80 -22.41
C PRO A 288 2.28 14.37 -22.02
N ILE A 289 1.29 13.52 -21.72
CA ILE A 289 -0.03 13.98 -21.26
C ILE A 289 0.04 14.51 -19.85
N ASN A 290 0.66 13.75 -18.94
CA ASN A 290 0.86 14.20 -17.55
C ASN A 290 1.79 15.42 -17.48
N ALA A 291 2.86 15.46 -18.29
CA ALA A 291 3.75 16.62 -18.38
C ALA A 291 3.00 17.88 -18.82
N LEU A 292 2.14 17.75 -19.84
CA LEU A 292 1.30 18.86 -20.32
C LEU A 292 0.31 19.32 -19.22
N GLN A 293 -0.32 18.40 -18.49
CA GLN A 293 -1.19 18.75 -17.37
C GLN A 293 -0.44 19.50 -16.28
N ALA A 294 0.75 19.04 -15.89
CA ALA A 294 1.58 19.73 -14.92
C ALA A 294 1.92 21.17 -15.34
N ALA A 295 2.30 21.36 -16.61
CA ALA A 295 2.58 22.68 -17.17
C ALA A 295 1.35 23.58 -17.19
N MET A 296 0.16 23.05 -17.54
CA MET A 296 -1.11 23.81 -17.52
C MET A 296 -1.53 24.22 -16.09
N GLU A 297 -1.14 23.43 -15.10
CA GLU A 297 -1.36 23.77 -13.68
C GLU A 297 -0.31 24.75 -13.11
N GLY A 298 0.63 25.20 -13.94
CA GLY A 298 1.61 26.21 -13.60
C GLY A 298 2.86 25.71 -12.91
N PHE A 299 3.17 24.41 -12.99
CA PHE A 299 4.43 23.86 -12.54
C PHE A 299 5.52 24.02 -13.62
N GLU A 300 6.76 24.22 -13.19
CA GLU A 300 7.93 24.03 -14.05
C GLU A 300 8.04 22.52 -14.32
N VAL A 301 8.17 22.11 -15.59
CA VAL A 301 8.38 20.71 -15.98
C VAL A 301 9.71 20.60 -16.71
N THR A 302 10.62 19.76 -16.18
CA THR A 302 11.96 19.58 -16.73
C THR A 302 12.52 18.20 -16.38
N THR A 303 13.79 17.91 -16.67
CA THR A 303 14.45 16.67 -16.26
C THR A 303 15.03 16.79 -14.84
N ILE A 304 15.35 15.64 -14.21
CA ILE A 304 15.94 15.65 -12.88
C ILE A 304 17.33 16.32 -12.89
N GLU A 305 18.09 16.11 -13.96
CA GLU A 305 19.44 16.70 -14.15
C GLU A 305 19.41 18.23 -14.10
N ASP A 306 18.39 18.86 -14.69
CA ASP A 306 18.23 20.31 -14.67
C ASP A 306 17.88 20.86 -13.29
N THR A 307 17.50 19.99 -12.34
CA THR A 307 17.14 20.38 -10.97
C THR A 307 18.29 20.24 -9.97
N LEU A 308 19.36 19.50 -10.37
CA LEU A 308 20.52 19.26 -9.49
C LEU A 308 21.18 20.59 -9.10
N GLY A 309 21.52 20.73 -7.82
CA GLY A 309 22.01 21.98 -7.26
C GLY A 309 20.94 23.07 -6.98
N ARG A 310 19.68 22.87 -7.44
CA ARG A 310 18.56 23.80 -7.18
C ARG A 310 17.57 23.25 -6.13
N GLY A 311 17.29 21.93 -6.20
CA GLY A 311 16.31 21.27 -5.36
C GLY A 311 16.72 21.18 -3.89
N ASP A 312 15.83 21.54 -3.00
CA ASP A 312 15.96 21.37 -1.54
C ASP A 312 15.31 20.06 -1.06
N ILE A 313 14.21 19.65 -1.73
CA ILE A 313 13.46 18.43 -1.42
C ILE A 313 13.23 17.67 -2.72
N TYR A 314 13.54 16.39 -2.75
CA TYR A 314 13.27 15.47 -3.86
C TYR A 314 12.33 14.36 -3.40
N VAL A 315 11.26 14.13 -4.17
CA VAL A 315 10.23 13.13 -3.87
C VAL A 315 9.99 12.26 -5.08
N THR A 316 10.20 10.95 -4.97
CA THR A 316 9.85 9.98 -6.01
C THR A 316 8.42 9.48 -5.84
N THR A 317 7.68 9.31 -6.97
CA THR A 317 6.24 9.04 -6.98
C THR A 317 5.82 8.14 -8.16
N THR A 318 6.78 7.42 -8.77
CA THR A 318 6.59 6.83 -10.10
C THR A 318 6.20 5.35 -10.08
N GLY A 319 6.54 4.62 -9.00
CA GLY A 319 6.45 3.16 -8.96
C GLY A 319 7.45 2.46 -9.89
N ASN A 320 8.45 3.19 -10.41
CA ASN A 320 9.53 2.66 -11.27
C ASN A 320 10.76 2.31 -10.42
N CYS A 321 11.90 2.10 -11.04
CA CYS A 321 13.18 1.91 -10.37
C CYS A 321 14.20 2.94 -10.85
N ASP A 322 15.24 3.17 -10.02
CA ASP A 322 16.41 4.01 -10.36
C ASP A 322 16.05 5.44 -10.85
N VAL A 323 14.99 6.01 -10.32
CA VAL A 323 14.55 7.38 -10.66
C VAL A 323 15.55 8.41 -10.11
N ILE A 324 16.02 8.19 -8.87
CA ILE A 324 17.12 8.95 -8.27
C ILE A 324 18.33 8.01 -8.14
N THR A 325 19.35 8.26 -8.96
CA THR A 325 20.58 7.49 -8.97
C THR A 325 21.62 8.01 -7.97
N LEU A 326 22.68 7.24 -7.71
CA LEU A 326 23.82 7.69 -6.90
C LEU A 326 24.46 8.95 -7.51
N GLU A 327 24.59 9.00 -8.83
CA GLU A 327 25.15 10.13 -9.56
C GLU A 327 24.33 11.41 -9.41
N HIS A 328 22.98 11.29 -9.32
CA HIS A 328 22.11 12.42 -8.99
C HIS A 328 22.33 12.89 -7.55
N MET A 329 22.35 11.97 -6.59
CA MET A 329 22.54 12.31 -5.16
C MET A 329 23.89 13.02 -4.91
N GLN A 330 24.95 12.61 -5.62
CA GLN A 330 26.26 13.24 -5.55
C GLN A 330 26.30 14.69 -6.09
N GLN A 331 25.31 15.11 -6.87
CA GLN A 331 25.21 16.44 -7.47
C GLN A 331 24.14 17.32 -6.84
N MET A 332 23.36 16.78 -5.93
CA MET A 332 22.34 17.54 -5.20
C MET A 332 22.98 18.63 -4.33
N LYS A 333 22.19 19.63 -4.04
CA LYS A 333 22.53 20.70 -3.13
C LYS A 333 22.88 20.15 -1.74
N ASP A 334 23.81 20.78 -1.04
CA ASP A 334 24.13 20.44 0.34
C ASP A 334 22.86 20.50 1.22
N GLN A 335 22.70 19.46 2.04
CA GLN A 335 21.54 19.24 2.92
C GLN A 335 20.20 19.05 2.17
N ALA A 336 20.22 18.60 0.93
CA ALA A 336 19.00 18.20 0.24
C ALA A 336 18.31 17.05 1.00
N ILE A 337 16.97 17.09 1.00
CA ILE A 337 16.11 16.02 1.57
C ILE A 337 15.61 15.16 0.44
N VAL A 338 15.81 13.85 0.54
CA VAL A 338 15.38 12.87 -0.46
C VAL A 338 14.43 11.88 0.20
N CYS A 339 13.28 11.65 -0.42
CA CYS A 339 12.31 10.70 0.06
C CYS A 339 11.49 10.10 -1.09
N ASN A 340 10.81 9.01 -0.78
CA ASN A 340 9.92 8.30 -1.68
C ASN A 340 8.52 8.23 -1.07
N ILE A 341 7.48 8.30 -1.89
CA ILE A 341 6.09 8.05 -1.51
C ILE A 341 5.46 6.97 -2.41
N GLY A 342 6.23 6.36 -3.32
CA GLY A 342 5.88 5.14 -4.02
C GLY A 342 5.96 3.92 -3.12
N HIS A 343 5.31 2.83 -3.51
CA HIS A 343 5.14 1.66 -2.63
C HIS A 343 6.48 0.98 -2.24
N PHE A 344 7.40 0.78 -3.20
CA PHE A 344 8.69 0.13 -2.96
C PHE A 344 9.86 1.11 -2.86
N ASP A 345 10.95 0.64 -2.29
CA ASP A 345 12.19 1.40 -2.03
C ASP A 345 13.17 1.45 -3.20
N ASN A 346 12.82 0.90 -4.36
CA ASN A 346 13.69 0.79 -5.52
C ASN A 346 13.73 2.03 -6.43
N GLU A 347 12.91 3.05 -6.16
CA GLU A 347 12.94 4.30 -6.92
C GLU A 347 14.22 5.13 -6.65
N ILE A 348 14.84 4.94 -5.48
CA ILE A 348 16.09 5.59 -5.08
C ILE A 348 17.17 4.52 -4.93
N GLN A 349 18.34 4.72 -5.52
CA GLN A 349 19.47 3.76 -5.46
C GLN A 349 20.14 3.73 -4.08
N VAL A 350 19.36 3.35 -3.04
CA VAL A 350 19.83 3.33 -1.64
C VAL A 350 20.96 2.32 -1.45
N ASP A 351 20.90 1.15 -2.09
CA ASP A 351 21.96 0.15 -2.00
C ASP A 351 23.29 0.65 -2.55
N ARG A 352 23.25 1.38 -3.68
CA ARG A 352 24.45 2.00 -4.24
C ARG A 352 24.98 3.12 -3.34
N LEU A 353 24.10 3.91 -2.74
CA LEU A 353 24.48 4.96 -1.80
C LEU A 353 25.15 4.38 -0.54
N ASN A 354 24.60 3.31 0.03
CA ASN A 354 25.13 2.63 1.21
C ASN A 354 26.52 2.03 0.97
N ASN A 355 26.80 1.62 -0.27
CA ASN A 355 28.06 0.99 -0.67
C ASN A 355 29.02 1.96 -1.41
N ALA A 356 28.68 3.25 -1.49
CA ALA A 356 29.50 4.22 -2.23
C ALA A 356 30.81 4.53 -1.49
N PRO A 357 31.97 4.46 -2.16
CA PRO A 357 33.24 4.71 -1.51
C PRO A 357 33.34 6.11 -0.89
N GLY A 358 33.72 6.18 0.38
CA GLY A 358 33.92 7.44 1.11
C GLY A 358 32.64 8.13 1.55
N VAL A 359 31.47 7.58 1.30
CA VAL A 359 30.20 8.07 1.83
C VAL A 359 30.03 7.56 3.26
N VAL A 360 29.65 8.45 4.18
CA VAL A 360 29.42 8.14 5.60
C VAL A 360 27.94 8.29 5.92
N LYS A 361 27.30 7.21 6.37
CA LYS A 361 25.91 7.18 6.87
C LYS A 361 25.92 7.44 8.37
N GLU A 362 25.06 8.37 8.82
CA GLU A 362 24.78 8.67 10.23
C GLU A 362 23.27 8.67 10.45
N ASN A 363 22.78 7.81 11.36
CA ASN A 363 21.37 7.88 11.75
C ASN A 363 21.16 9.04 12.72
N ILE A 364 20.32 9.99 12.35
CA ILE A 364 20.02 11.19 13.16
C ILE A 364 18.90 10.89 14.17
N LYS A 365 17.85 10.22 13.72
CA LYS A 365 16.73 9.73 14.52
C LYS A 365 16.01 8.63 13.73
N PRO A 366 15.09 7.87 14.31
CA PRO A 366 14.36 6.86 13.56
C PRO A 366 13.84 7.37 12.22
N GLN A 367 14.13 6.64 11.14
CA GLN A 367 13.73 6.94 9.76
C GLN A 367 14.36 8.21 9.13
N VAL A 368 15.42 8.77 9.72
CA VAL A 368 16.14 9.92 9.20
C VAL A 368 17.64 9.65 9.20
N ASP A 369 18.20 9.41 8.02
CA ASP A 369 19.63 9.15 7.83
C ASP A 369 20.30 10.31 7.10
N LYS A 370 21.44 10.73 7.62
CA LYS A 370 22.33 11.69 6.95
C LYS A 370 23.43 10.92 6.22
N TYR A 371 23.65 11.27 4.97
CA TYR A 371 24.77 10.77 4.18
C TYR A 371 25.73 11.92 3.86
N THR A 372 26.98 11.78 4.25
CA THR A 372 28.03 12.77 3.97
C THR A 372 28.95 12.24 2.89
N PHE A 373 29.11 13.00 1.80
CA PHE A 373 29.96 12.67 0.67
C PHE A 373 31.42 13.07 0.91
N PRO A 374 32.39 12.52 0.13
CA PRO A 374 33.82 12.83 0.29
C PRO A 374 34.19 14.31 0.14
N ASP A 375 33.38 15.09 -0.56
CA ASP A 375 33.57 16.53 -0.73
C ASP A 375 33.03 17.40 0.44
N GLY A 376 32.46 16.74 1.45
CA GLY A 376 31.91 17.39 2.65
C GLY A 376 30.44 17.78 2.54
N ARG A 377 29.82 17.72 1.36
CA ARG A 377 28.36 17.91 1.23
C ARG A 377 27.61 16.75 1.87
N SER A 378 26.40 16.99 2.29
CA SER A 378 25.54 15.98 2.89
C SER A 378 24.12 16.03 2.32
N MET A 379 23.38 14.94 2.48
CA MET A 379 21.96 14.85 2.20
C MET A 379 21.25 14.08 3.31
N PHE A 380 19.94 14.23 3.40
CA PHE A 380 19.09 13.44 4.27
C PHE A 380 18.22 12.50 3.45
N LEU A 381 18.25 11.21 3.78
CA LEU A 381 17.35 10.20 3.23
C LEU A 381 16.31 9.85 4.28
N LEU A 382 15.03 9.91 3.91
CA LEU A 382 13.93 9.59 4.81
C LEU A 382 13.42 8.16 4.58
N ALA A 383 13.08 7.48 5.68
CA ALA A 383 12.52 6.12 5.70
C ALA A 383 13.32 5.11 4.86
N GLU A 384 14.64 5.30 4.75
CA GLU A 384 15.54 4.46 3.93
C GLU A 384 15.07 4.28 2.47
N GLY A 385 14.43 5.31 1.90
CA GLY A 385 13.85 5.28 0.55
C GLY A 385 12.49 4.59 0.45
N ARG A 386 11.92 4.10 1.56
CA ARG A 386 10.56 3.55 1.63
C ARG A 386 9.53 4.66 1.77
N LEU A 387 8.25 4.30 1.90
CA LEU A 387 7.12 5.23 2.04
C LEU A 387 7.33 6.25 3.18
N VAL A 388 7.62 7.51 2.84
CA VAL A 388 7.90 8.58 3.81
C VAL A 388 6.69 8.91 4.69
N ASN A 389 5.49 8.86 4.13
CA ASN A 389 4.25 9.17 4.84
C ASN A 389 3.90 8.14 5.93
N LEU A 390 4.29 6.88 5.75
CA LEU A 390 4.07 5.79 6.71
C LEU A 390 5.30 5.56 7.59
N GLY A 391 6.50 5.64 7.03
CA GLY A 391 7.74 5.48 7.76
C GLY A 391 7.96 6.62 8.78
N CYS A 392 7.78 7.85 8.36
CA CYS A 392 8.02 9.04 9.18
C CYS A 392 6.75 9.64 9.84
N ALA A 393 5.55 9.19 9.42
CA ALA A 393 4.27 9.66 9.96
C ALA A 393 3.28 8.49 10.11
N THR A 394 2.00 8.74 9.90
CA THR A 394 0.90 7.79 10.15
C THR A 394 0.11 7.41 8.90
N GLY A 395 0.58 7.85 7.72
CA GLY A 395 -0.03 7.54 6.44
C GLY A 395 -1.21 8.43 6.08
N HIS A 396 -2.10 7.90 5.24
CA HIS A 396 -3.25 8.63 4.73
C HIS A 396 -4.32 8.85 5.80
N PRO A 397 -5.10 9.96 5.72
CA PRO A 397 -6.16 10.25 6.68
C PRO A 397 -7.32 9.26 6.57
N SER A 398 -8.03 9.08 7.69
CA SER A 398 -9.10 8.08 7.82
C SER A 398 -10.22 8.22 6.79
N PHE A 399 -10.62 9.44 6.45
CA PHE A 399 -11.67 9.67 5.44
C PHE A 399 -11.28 9.14 4.06
N VAL A 400 -10.04 9.32 3.66
CA VAL A 400 -9.51 8.80 2.39
C VAL A 400 -9.45 7.27 2.42
N MET A 401 -8.92 6.69 3.51
CA MET A 401 -8.83 5.23 3.65
C MET A 401 -10.20 4.57 3.75
N SER A 402 -11.23 5.29 4.20
CA SER A 402 -12.61 4.82 4.13
C SER A 402 -13.06 4.49 2.70
N ASN A 403 -12.62 5.27 1.70
CA ASN A 403 -12.92 4.97 0.29
C ASN A 403 -12.24 3.67 -0.16
N SER A 404 -10.94 3.55 0.09
CA SER A 404 -10.16 2.37 -0.28
C SER A 404 -10.69 1.11 0.40
N PHE A 405 -10.92 1.16 1.69
CA PHE A 405 -11.37 0.01 2.48
C PHE A 405 -12.83 -0.36 2.27
N ALA A 406 -13.67 0.59 1.88
CA ALA A 406 -15.01 0.29 1.36
C ALA A 406 -14.92 -0.55 0.07
N ASN A 407 -14.03 -0.17 -0.88
CA ASN A 407 -13.79 -0.95 -2.08
C ASN A 407 -13.21 -2.33 -1.76
N GLN A 408 -12.25 -2.44 -0.83
CA GLN A 408 -11.69 -3.72 -0.40
C GLN A 408 -12.77 -4.65 0.18
N THR A 409 -13.58 -4.12 1.08
CA THR A 409 -14.67 -4.91 1.70
C THR A 409 -15.67 -5.40 0.67
N LEU A 410 -16.07 -4.54 -0.28
CA LEU A 410 -16.99 -4.92 -1.37
C LEU A 410 -16.33 -5.95 -2.31
N ALA A 411 -15.03 -5.82 -2.60
CA ALA A 411 -14.29 -6.79 -3.41
C ALA A 411 -14.25 -8.18 -2.75
N GLN A 412 -14.01 -8.25 -1.43
CA GLN A 412 -14.02 -9.51 -0.69
C GLN A 412 -15.41 -10.17 -0.70
N ILE A 413 -16.46 -9.38 -0.51
CA ILE A 413 -17.84 -9.87 -0.58
C ILE A 413 -18.15 -10.39 -1.99
N ASP A 414 -17.76 -9.66 -3.02
CA ASP A 414 -18.04 -10.00 -4.41
C ASP A 414 -17.29 -11.27 -4.85
N LEU A 415 -15.99 -11.35 -4.54
CA LEU A 415 -15.18 -12.55 -4.78
C LEU A 415 -15.77 -13.79 -4.12
N TRP A 416 -16.24 -13.68 -2.87
CA TRP A 416 -16.80 -14.82 -2.16
C TRP A 416 -18.17 -15.24 -2.68
N LYS A 417 -19.06 -14.28 -2.91
CA LYS A 417 -20.42 -14.57 -3.43
C LYS A 417 -20.39 -15.17 -4.82
N ASN A 418 -19.46 -14.74 -5.66
CA ASN A 418 -19.35 -15.13 -7.07
C ASN A 418 -18.17 -16.10 -7.34
N LYS A 419 -17.59 -16.71 -6.30
CA LYS A 419 -16.38 -17.57 -6.39
C LYS A 419 -16.43 -18.68 -7.43
N ASP A 420 -17.64 -19.18 -7.73
CA ASP A 420 -17.85 -20.27 -8.68
C ASP A 420 -18.10 -19.78 -10.12
N THR A 421 -18.19 -18.46 -10.32
CA THR A 421 -18.42 -17.82 -11.63
C THR A 421 -17.21 -17.05 -12.15
N TYR A 422 -16.30 -16.65 -11.28
CA TYR A 422 -15.07 -15.97 -11.69
C TYR A 422 -14.10 -16.94 -12.36
N GLU A 423 -13.65 -16.58 -13.55
CA GLU A 423 -12.49 -17.19 -14.17
C GLU A 423 -11.20 -16.57 -13.64
N VAL A 424 -10.05 -17.26 -13.79
CA VAL A 424 -8.75 -16.71 -13.40
C VAL A 424 -8.39 -15.54 -14.32
N ASN A 425 -8.56 -14.34 -13.81
CA ASN A 425 -8.34 -13.08 -14.51
C ASN A 425 -8.17 -11.93 -13.50
N VAL A 426 -7.80 -10.75 -13.99
CA VAL A 426 -7.78 -9.51 -13.21
C VAL A 426 -9.01 -8.68 -13.59
N TYR A 427 -9.81 -8.34 -12.60
CA TYR A 427 -11.08 -7.62 -12.73
C TYR A 427 -11.01 -6.28 -12.00
N THR A 428 -11.89 -5.36 -12.33
CA THR A 428 -12.19 -4.14 -11.58
C THR A 428 -13.61 -4.18 -11.05
N LEU A 429 -13.88 -3.52 -9.94
CA LEU A 429 -15.25 -3.41 -9.43
C LEU A 429 -16.15 -2.67 -10.44
N PRO A 430 -17.43 -3.08 -10.58
CA PRO A 430 -18.39 -2.38 -11.44
C PRO A 430 -18.57 -0.91 -11.04
N LYS A 431 -18.77 -0.03 -12.00
CA LYS A 431 -18.98 1.41 -11.79
C LYS A 431 -20.09 1.71 -10.77
N LYS A 432 -21.11 0.89 -10.74
CA LYS A 432 -22.19 1.03 -9.75
C LYS A 432 -21.70 0.94 -8.31
N LEU A 433 -20.77 0.03 -8.01
CA LEU A 433 -20.18 -0.11 -6.67
C LEU A 433 -19.24 1.06 -6.36
N ASP A 434 -18.48 1.52 -7.33
CA ASP A 434 -17.62 2.70 -7.22
C ASP A 434 -18.45 3.97 -6.86
N GLU A 435 -19.59 4.17 -7.56
CA GLU A 435 -20.53 5.26 -7.23
C GLU A 435 -21.20 5.07 -5.85
N GLU A 436 -21.49 3.82 -5.44
CA GLU A 436 -22.03 3.55 -4.10
C GLU A 436 -21.02 3.97 -3.02
N VAL A 437 -19.76 3.62 -3.18
CA VAL A 437 -18.69 4.05 -2.25
C VAL A 437 -18.67 5.57 -2.14
N ALA A 438 -18.69 6.31 -3.27
CA ALA A 438 -18.75 7.77 -3.23
C ALA A 438 -19.98 8.28 -2.47
N ARG A 439 -21.18 7.75 -2.75
CA ARG A 439 -22.42 8.17 -2.10
C ARG A 439 -22.39 8.01 -0.57
N LEU A 440 -21.81 6.94 -0.08
CA LEU A 440 -21.69 6.65 1.36
C LEU A 440 -20.83 7.69 2.12
N HIS A 441 -20.00 8.46 1.41
CA HIS A 441 -19.16 9.50 2.00
C HIS A 441 -19.79 10.90 1.97
N LEU A 442 -20.74 11.15 1.06
CA LEU A 442 -21.24 12.51 0.78
C LEU A 442 -21.99 13.12 1.97
N GLU A 443 -22.76 12.31 2.70
CA GLU A 443 -23.54 12.79 3.86
C GLU A 443 -22.63 13.38 4.95
N LYS A 444 -21.49 12.72 5.23
CA LYS A 444 -20.55 13.14 6.27
C LYS A 444 -20.00 14.55 6.02
N ILE A 445 -19.82 14.92 4.75
CA ILE A 445 -19.30 16.24 4.36
C ILE A 445 -20.40 17.22 3.89
N GLY A 446 -21.67 16.88 4.14
CA GLY A 446 -22.80 17.76 3.88
C GLY A 446 -23.14 17.98 2.41
N VAL A 447 -22.69 17.10 1.52
CA VAL A 447 -22.95 17.22 0.05
C VAL A 447 -24.35 16.74 -0.27
N LYS A 448 -25.06 17.53 -1.10
CA LYS A 448 -26.37 17.19 -1.65
C LYS A 448 -26.25 17.05 -3.18
N LEU A 449 -26.59 15.87 -3.69
CA LEU A 449 -26.58 15.62 -5.12
C LEU A 449 -27.83 16.19 -5.80
N THR A 450 -27.64 16.75 -7.00
CA THR A 450 -28.75 17.01 -7.92
C THR A 450 -29.29 15.68 -8.45
N ARG A 451 -30.62 15.55 -8.52
CA ARG A 451 -31.28 14.38 -9.08
C ARG A 451 -31.71 14.66 -10.53
N LEU A 452 -31.43 13.72 -11.44
CA LEU A 452 -31.91 13.80 -12.80
C LEU A 452 -33.44 13.67 -12.85
N THR A 453 -34.08 14.46 -13.72
CA THR A 453 -35.43 14.17 -14.17
C THR A 453 -35.42 13.03 -15.18
N GLU A 454 -36.55 12.34 -15.38
CA GLU A 454 -36.65 11.27 -16.38
C GLU A 454 -36.24 11.78 -17.79
N LYS A 455 -36.67 12.96 -18.15
CA LYS A 455 -36.30 13.59 -19.43
C LYS A 455 -34.78 13.80 -19.58
N GLN A 456 -34.09 14.18 -18.48
CA GLN A 456 -32.65 14.36 -18.49
C GLN A 456 -31.92 13.01 -18.56
N ALA A 457 -32.42 12.02 -17.83
CA ALA A 457 -31.87 10.66 -17.85
C ALA A 457 -32.00 10.03 -19.24
N GLU A 458 -33.18 10.16 -19.88
CA GLU A 458 -33.44 9.71 -21.24
C GLU A 458 -32.52 10.41 -22.26
N TYR A 459 -32.37 11.73 -22.16
CA TYR A 459 -31.48 12.50 -23.05
C TYR A 459 -30.02 12.07 -22.95
N LEU A 460 -29.55 11.74 -21.73
CA LEU A 460 -28.19 11.27 -21.47
C LEU A 460 -27.99 9.77 -21.73
N GLY A 461 -29.07 9.00 -21.91
CA GLY A 461 -29.01 7.54 -22.05
C GLY A 461 -28.55 6.81 -20.78
N VAL A 462 -28.86 7.35 -19.59
CA VAL A 462 -28.50 6.76 -18.29
C VAL A 462 -29.74 6.58 -17.41
N ALA A 463 -29.65 5.74 -16.38
CA ALA A 463 -30.71 5.66 -15.39
C ALA A 463 -30.74 6.90 -14.48
N VAL A 464 -31.91 7.25 -13.90
CA VAL A 464 -32.06 8.40 -12.99
C VAL A 464 -31.10 8.31 -11.79
N ASP A 465 -30.82 7.11 -11.30
CA ASP A 465 -29.98 6.85 -10.12
C ASP A 465 -28.60 6.29 -10.47
N GLY A 466 -28.20 6.36 -11.76
CA GLY A 466 -26.89 5.91 -12.25
C GLY A 466 -26.83 4.42 -12.68
N PRO A 467 -25.66 3.91 -13.03
CA PRO A 467 -24.40 4.63 -13.10
C PRO A 467 -24.38 5.71 -14.17
N TYR A 468 -23.75 6.85 -13.88
CA TYR A 468 -23.74 8.02 -14.76
C TYR A 468 -22.64 7.99 -15.83
N LYS A 469 -21.70 7.08 -15.70
CA LYS A 469 -20.58 6.87 -16.62
C LYS A 469 -20.41 5.38 -16.93
N PRO A 470 -19.94 5.02 -18.13
CA PRO A 470 -19.63 3.63 -18.46
C PRO A 470 -18.44 3.10 -17.64
N ASP A 471 -18.32 1.79 -17.52
CA ASP A 471 -17.29 1.12 -16.68
C ASP A 471 -15.85 1.51 -17.02
N HIS A 472 -15.56 1.77 -18.29
CA HIS A 472 -14.22 2.17 -18.75
C HIS A 472 -13.86 3.64 -18.46
N TYR A 473 -14.82 4.47 -18.03
CA TYR A 473 -14.54 5.88 -17.78
C TYR A 473 -13.70 6.08 -16.54
N ARG A 474 -12.63 6.85 -16.67
CA ARG A 474 -11.74 7.26 -15.58
C ARG A 474 -11.78 8.78 -15.44
N TYR A 475 -12.21 9.28 -14.31
CA TYR A 475 -12.38 10.71 -14.00
C TYR A 475 -11.08 11.50 -14.08
#